data_e94e09c205490b0e503a3fb37a564fef
#
_entry.id   e94e09c205490b0e503a3fb37a564fef
#
_cell.length_a   1.000
_cell.length_b   1.000
_cell.length_c   1.000
_cell.angle_alpha   90.00
_cell.angle_beta   90.00
_cell.angle_gamma   90.00
#
_symmetry.space_group_name_H-M   'P 1'
#
loop_
_entity.id
_entity.type
_entity.pdbx_description
1 polymer ?
#
loop_
_entity_poly.entity_id
_entity_poly.type
_entity_poly.pdbx_seq_one_letter_code
_entity_poly.pdbx_strand_id
1 'polypeptide(L)'
;AETFSAQLFDPSGPYETSYKIASTARTDPSFDPAEYWRGNVWLPLNWLVWRGLRAYGQKTQAGAIVRDSLALIEKSGFCEFFNPLTGESGSKYGQSCPQRQSWSTIVLDMVQESADE
;
A
#
# COMPACT_ATOMS: atom_id res chain seq x y z
N ALA A 1 -4.38 -16.38 8.54
CA ALA A 1 -3.16 -15.68 8.11
C ALA A 1 -2.70 -16.13 6.72
N GLU A 2 -2.50 -17.43 6.53
CA GLU A 2 -2.04 -17.98 5.24
C GLU A 2 -3.03 -17.71 4.11
N THR A 3 -4.33 -17.87 4.34
CA THR A 3 -5.37 -17.60 3.35
C THR A 3 -5.40 -16.13 2.95
N PHE A 4 -5.31 -15.23 3.92
CA PHE A 4 -5.26 -13.79 3.66
C PHE A 4 -4.01 -13.42 2.85
N SER A 5 -2.84 -13.90 3.28
CA SER A 5 -1.58 -13.65 2.59
C SER A 5 -1.61 -14.21 1.15
N ALA A 6 -2.14 -15.41 0.96
CA ALA A 6 -2.27 -16.02 -0.36
C ALA A 6 -3.14 -15.18 -1.30
N GLN A 7 -4.27 -14.64 -0.83
CA GLN A 7 -5.13 -13.80 -1.64
C GLN A 7 -4.47 -12.46 -1.99
N LEU A 8 -3.79 -11.86 -1.02
CA LEU A 8 -3.16 -10.56 -1.19
C LEU A 8 -2.00 -10.60 -2.20
N PHE A 9 -1.28 -11.73 -2.25
CA PHE A 9 -0.08 -11.88 -3.09
C PHE A 9 -0.28 -12.83 -4.28
N ASP A 10 -1.52 -13.25 -4.58
CA ASP A 10 -1.82 -14.05 -5.76
C ASP A 10 -1.61 -13.21 -7.02
N PRO A 11 -0.67 -13.61 -7.92
CA PRO A 11 -0.40 -12.85 -9.16
C PRO A 11 -1.60 -12.73 -10.10
N SER A 12 -2.59 -13.61 -9.97
CA SER A 12 -3.83 -13.56 -10.74
C SER A 12 -5.03 -13.14 -9.90
N GLY A 13 -4.79 -12.70 -8.67
CA GLY A 13 -5.82 -12.42 -7.69
C GLY A 13 -6.37 -10.99 -7.74
N PRO A 14 -7.40 -10.74 -6.92
CA PRO A 14 -8.12 -9.47 -6.94
C PRO A 14 -7.32 -8.29 -6.38
N TYR A 15 -6.21 -8.54 -5.68
CA TYR A 15 -5.35 -7.50 -5.12
C TYR A 15 -4.02 -7.34 -5.87
N GLU A 16 -3.90 -7.96 -7.05
CA GLU A 16 -2.69 -7.77 -7.86
C GLU A 16 -2.68 -6.39 -8.49
N THR A 17 -1.77 -5.56 -8.04
CA THR A 17 -1.56 -4.19 -8.52
C THR A 17 -0.05 -3.93 -8.55
N SER A 18 0.36 -2.92 -9.33
CA SER A 18 1.78 -2.54 -9.43
C SER A 18 2.36 -2.10 -8.08
N TYR A 19 1.53 -1.49 -7.24
CA TYR A 19 1.87 -1.06 -5.89
C TYR A 19 0.80 -1.55 -4.92
N LYS A 20 1.19 -2.34 -3.95
CA LYS A 20 0.27 -2.85 -2.90
C LYS A 20 0.16 -1.84 -1.76
N ILE A 21 -0.94 -1.76 -1.09
CA ILE A 21 -2.17 -2.58 -1.18
C ILE A 21 -3.32 -1.67 -1.57
N ALA A 22 -4.07 -2.02 -2.59
CA ALA A 22 -5.28 -1.29 -2.93
C ALA A 22 -6.32 -1.43 -1.80
N SER A 23 -7.05 -0.35 -1.52
CA SER A 23 -8.09 -0.35 -0.47
C SER A 23 -9.34 -1.14 -0.85
N THR A 24 -9.47 -1.50 -2.13
CA THR A 24 -10.60 -2.28 -2.65
C THR A 24 -10.07 -3.27 -3.67
N ALA A 25 -10.64 -4.47 -3.72
CA ALA A 25 -10.27 -5.49 -4.69
C ALA A 25 -10.55 -5.02 -6.13
N ARG A 26 -9.66 -5.32 -7.06
CA ARG A 26 -9.81 -4.94 -8.47
C ARG A 26 -11.08 -5.52 -9.12
N THR A 27 -11.55 -6.65 -8.61
CA THR A 27 -12.75 -7.32 -9.08
C THR A 27 -14.04 -6.71 -8.53
N ASP A 28 -13.94 -5.83 -7.55
CA ASP A 28 -15.11 -5.15 -7.00
C ASP A 28 -15.62 -4.10 -8.00
N PRO A 29 -16.94 -4.06 -8.28
CA PRO A 29 -17.50 -3.07 -9.20
C PRO A 29 -17.26 -1.61 -8.80
N SER A 30 -17.00 -1.35 -7.51
CA SER A 30 -16.72 0.00 -7.01
C SER A 30 -15.23 0.37 -7.15
N PHE A 31 -14.35 -0.55 -7.55
CA PHE A 31 -12.91 -0.27 -7.67
C PHE A 31 -12.63 0.88 -8.63
N ASP A 32 -11.91 1.86 -8.13
CA ASP A 32 -11.40 2.99 -8.92
C ASP A 32 -10.02 3.35 -8.38
N PRO A 33 -8.95 3.10 -9.15
CA PRO A 33 -7.57 3.29 -8.66
C PRO A 33 -7.21 4.76 -8.39
N ALA A 34 -8.01 5.69 -8.88
CA ALA A 34 -7.83 7.12 -8.66
C ALA A 34 -8.75 7.69 -7.58
N GLU A 35 -9.44 6.81 -6.84
CA GLU A 35 -10.47 7.26 -5.92
C GLU A 35 -10.23 6.73 -4.50
N TYR A 36 -10.05 7.63 -3.60
CA TYR A 36 -9.96 7.62 -2.13
C TYR A 36 -9.97 6.19 -1.50
N TRP A 37 -11.09 5.75 -0.92
CA TRP A 37 -11.24 4.41 -0.33
C TRP A 37 -11.81 3.37 -1.30
N ARG A 38 -11.87 3.69 -2.58
CA ARG A 38 -12.36 2.80 -3.62
C ARG A 38 -11.24 2.13 -4.42
N GLY A 39 -9.98 2.39 -4.06
CA GLY A 39 -8.85 1.78 -4.75
C GLY A 39 -7.48 2.29 -4.33
N ASN A 40 -7.38 3.51 -3.83
CA ASN A 40 -6.09 4.09 -3.45
C ASN A 40 -5.35 3.27 -2.40
N VAL A 41 -4.03 3.37 -2.43
CA VAL A 41 -3.15 2.82 -1.40
C VAL A 41 -2.99 3.84 -0.27
N TRP A 42 -3.11 3.37 0.96
CA TRP A 42 -2.96 4.16 2.18
C TRP A 42 -1.85 3.55 3.02
N LEU A 43 -0.76 4.25 3.23
CA LEU A 43 0.41 3.70 3.94
C LEU A 43 0.13 3.27 5.38
N PRO A 44 -0.76 3.91 6.16
CA PRO A 44 -1.16 3.38 7.46
C PRO A 44 -1.80 1.99 7.38
N LEU A 45 -2.58 1.72 6.33
CA LEU A 45 -3.13 0.39 6.09
C LEU A 45 -2.04 -0.61 5.75
N ASN A 46 -1.09 -0.21 4.89
CA ASN A 46 0.08 -1.02 4.57
C ASN A 46 0.87 -1.38 5.84
N TRP A 47 1.04 -0.42 6.75
CA TRP A 47 1.72 -0.65 8.02
C TRP A 47 1.00 -1.68 8.89
N LEU A 48 -0.33 -1.62 8.99
CA LEU A 48 -1.11 -2.59 9.74
C LEU A 48 -0.95 -4.01 9.16
N VAL A 49 -1.04 -4.14 7.85
CA VAL A 49 -0.88 -5.43 7.17
C VAL A 49 0.55 -5.95 7.33
N TRP A 50 1.55 -5.08 7.18
CA TRP A 50 2.96 -5.42 7.38
C TRP A 50 3.21 -5.96 8.79
N ARG A 51 2.68 -5.32 9.82
CA ARG A 51 2.79 -5.80 11.20
C ARG A 51 2.15 -7.18 11.37
N GLY A 52 0.97 -7.37 10.79
CA GLY A 52 0.29 -8.67 10.81
C GLY A 52 1.11 -9.77 10.13
N LEU A 53 1.64 -9.49 8.95
CA LEU A 53 2.47 -10.44 8.20
C LEU A 53 3.71 -10.85 9.01
N ARG A 54 4.38 -9.89 9.66
CA ARG A 54 5.54 -10.18 10.51
C ARG A 54 5.16 -11.02 11.73
N ALA A 55 4.05 -10.70 12.37
CA ALA A 55 3.58 -11.45 13.54
C ALA A 55 3.30 -12.92 13.21
N TYR A 56 2.92 -13.23 11.97
CA TYR A 56 2.69 -14.59 11.50
C TYR A 56 3.90 -15.19 10.75
N GLY A 57 5.05 -14.56 10.82
CA GLY A 57 6.28 -15.09 10.20
C GLY A 57 6.35 -14.98 8.68
N GLN A 58 5.48 -14.19 8.05
CA GLN A 58 5.39 -13.99 6.61
C GLN A 58 6.38 -12.90 6.16
N LYS A 59 7.68 -13.15 6.35
CA LYS A 59 8.74 -12.12 6.17
C LYS A 59 8.91 -11.65 4.74
N THR A 60 8.81 -12.55 3.77
CA THR A 60 8.94 -12.22 2.34
C THR A 60 7.82 -11.28 1.91
N GLN A 61 6.59 -11.60 2.29
CA GLN A 61 5.43 -10.79 1.99
C GLN A 61 5.49 -9.43 2.71
N ALA A 62 5.92 -9.42 3.97
CA ALA A 62 6.13 -8.17 4.70
C ALA A 62 7.17 -7.29 4.00
N GLY A 63 8.27 -7.87 3.53
CA GLY A 63 9.29 -7.15 2.76
C GLY A 63 8.74 -6.55 1.46
N ALA A 64 7.83 -7.24 0.79
CA ALA A 64 7.18 -6.73 -0.41
C ALA A 64 6.33 -5.48 -0.10
N ILE A 65 5.63 -5.45 1.02
CA ILE A 65 4.85 -4.27 1.44
C ILE A 65 5.77 -3.08 1.73
N VAL A 66 6.91 -3.29 2.39
CA VAL A 66 7.90 -2.24 2.63
C VAL A 66 8.41 -1.67 1.31
N ARG A 67 8.81 -2.55 0.39
CA ARG A 67 9.35 -2.17 -0.92
C ARG A 67 8.34 -1.32 -1.72
N ASP A 68 7.10 -1.77 -1.79
CA ASP A 68 6.05 -1.05 -2.53
C ASP A 68 5.74 0.29 -1.88
N SER A 69 5.70 0.34 -0.54
CA SER A 69 5.46 1.59 0.21
C SER A 69 6.58 2.61 -0.01
N LEU A 70 7.84 2.16 0.01
CA LEU A 70 8.99 3.03 -0.30
C LEU A 70 8.94 3.53 -1.74
N ALA A 71 8.61 2.66 -2.69
CA ALA A 71 8.52 3.04 -4.10
C ALA A 71 7.46 4.14 -4.34
N LEU A 72 6.34 4.08 -3.62
CA LEU A 72 5.31 5.12 -3.66
C LEU A 72 5.84 6.47 -3.15
N ILE A 73 6.55 6.45 -2.02
CA ILE A 73 7.16 7.66 -1.44
C ILE A 73 8.22 8.23 -2.39
N GLU A 74 9.08 7.39 -2.98
CA GLU A 74 10.09 7.83 -3.93
C GLU A 74 9.48 8.48 -5.16
N LYS A 75 8.38 7.93 -5.65
CA LYS A 75 7.71 8.43 -6.85
C LYS A 75 6.93 9.72 -6.62
N SER A 76 6.19 9.81 -5.53
CA SER A 76 5.19 10.88 -5.33
C SER A 76 5.39 11.72 -4.07
N GLY A 77 6.28 11.29 -3.16
CA GLY A 77 6.49 11.98 -1.88
C GLY A 77 5.56 11.48 -0.77
N PHE A 78 5.60 12.18 0.37
CA PHE A 78 4.80 11.83 1.55
C PHE A 78 3.36 12.32 1.38
N CYS A 79 2.63 11.66 0.50
CA CYS A 79 1.25 11.98 0.16
C CYS A 79 0.27 11.19 1.03
N GLU A 80 -0.99 11.63 1.03
CA GLU A 80 -2.03 10.98 1.82
C GLU A 80 -2.39 9.60 1.24
N PHE A 81 -2.47 9.49 -0.08
CA PHE A 81 -2.89 8.28 -0.78
C PHE A 81 -2.23 8.20 -2.16
N PHE A 82 -2.24 7.00 -2.75
CA PHE A 82 -1.55 6.73 -4.01
C PHE A 82 -2.40 5.82 -4.91
N ASN A 83 -2.25 6.01 -6.23
CA ASN A 83 -2.87 5.13 -7.21
C ASN A 83 -2.10 3.78 -7.23
N PRO A 84 -2.77 2.64 -7.00
CA PRO A 84 -2.09 1.34 -6.94
C PRO A 84 -1.54 0.84 -8.27
N LEU A 85 -1.99 1.42 -9.39
CA LEU A 85 -1.54 1.03 -10.74
C LEU A 85 -0.38 1.89 -11.23
N THR A 86 -0.40 3.19 -10.93
CA THR A 86 0.59 4.15 -11.44
C THR A 86 1.57 4.65 -10.39
N GLY A 87 1.22 4.55 -9.11
CA GLY A 87 2.01 5.11 -7.99
C GLY A 87 1.87 6.62 -7.86
N GLU A 88 1.09 7.27 -8.69
CA GLU A 88 0.86 8.71 -8.61
C GLU A 88 -0.07 9.04 -7.44
N SER A 89 0.10 10.22 -6.86
CA SER A 89 -0.81 10.73 -5.86
C SER A 89 -1.78 11.74 -6.47
N GLY A 90 -2.95 11.84 -5.84
CA GLY A 90 -4.02 12.70 -6.29
C GLY A 90 -5.21 11.90 -6.79
N SER A 91 -6.38 12.53 -6.78
CA SER A 91 -7.60 11.92 -7.28
C SER A 91 -7.98 12.52 -8.63
N LYS A 92 -8.87 11.84 -9.34
CA LYS A 92 -9.47 12.36 -10.58
C LYS A 92 -10.27 13.63 -10.38
N TYR A 93 -10.56 14.01 -9.14
CA TYR A 93 -11.27 15.25 -8.79
C TYR A 93 -10.33 16.42 -8.51
N GLY A 94 -9.05 16.31 -8.87
CA GLY A 94 -8.10 17.41 -8.79
C GLY A 94 -7.39 17.58 -7.46
N GLN A 95 -7.55 16.66 -6.54
CA GLN A 95 -6.78 16.69 -5.29
C GLN A 95 -5.35 16.25 -5.60
N SER A 96 -4.43 17.18 -5.54
CA SER A 96 -3.00 16.87 -5.63
C SER A 96 -2.51 16.34 -4.30
N CYS A 97 -1.31 15.75 -4.31
CA CYS A 97 -0.64 15.25 -3.11
C CYS A 97 -0.68 16.29 -1.98
N PRO A 98 -1.39 16.05 -0.89
CA PRO A 98 -1.30 16.89 0.28
C PRO A 98 0.02 16.60 1.00
N GLN A 99 1.10 17.23 0.55
CA GLN A 99 2.47 16.98 1.03
C GLN A 99 2.68 17.25 2.52
N ARG A 100 1.63 17.66 3.21
CA ARG A 100 1.68 17.92 4.66
C ARG A 100 1.04 16.82 5.48
N GLN A 101 0.64 15.73 4.85
CA GLN A 101 0.05 14.60 5.56
C GLN A 101 1.15 13.77 6.22
N SER A 102 1.19 13.84 7.54
CA SER A 102 2.25 13.19 8.33
C SER A 102 2.10 11.67 8.44
N TRP A 103 0.93 11.10 8.22
CA TRP A 103 0.73 9.68 8.46
C TRP A 103 1.44 8.75 7.47
N SER A 104 1.79 9.23 6.28
CA SER A 104 2.65 8.46 5.38
C SER A 104 4.08 8.32 5.89
N THR A 105 4.50 9.13 6.88
CA THR A 105 5.79 8.98 7.54
C THR A 105 5.90 7.68 8.34
N ILE A 106 4.80 6.97 8.55
CA ILE A 106 4.79 5.65 9.21
C ILE A 106 5.67 4.63 8.47
N VAL A 107 5.96 4.87 7.19
CA VAL A 107 6.90 4.04 6.41
C VAL A 107 8.29 4.01 7.04
N LEU A 108 8.68 5.05 7.77
CA LEU A 108 9.98 5.12 8.45
C LEU A 108 10.08 4.06 9.56
N ASP A 109 8.97 3.80 10.26
CA ASP A 109 8.89 2.71 11.24
C ASP A 109 9.12 1.34 10.59
N MET A 110 8.50 1.12 9.42
CA MET A 110 8.67 -0.11 8.66
C MET A 110 10.13 -0.32 8.24
N VAL A 111 10.76 0.72 7.75
CA VAL A 111 12.16 0.68 7.30
C VAL A 111 13.10 0.42 8.48
N GLN A 112 12.91 1.12 9.58
CA GLN A 112 13.77 0.98 10.76
C GLN A 112 13.66 -0.43 11.35
N GLU A 113 12.46 -0.94 11.56
CA GLU A 113 12.29 -2.30 12.09
C GLU A 113 12.81 -3.37 11.13
N SER A 114 12.68 -3.16 9.82
CA SER A 114 13.21 -4.08 8.82
C SER A 114 14.75 -4.09 8.81
N ALA A 115 15.39 -2.97 9.07
CA ALA A 115 16.85 -2.85 9.16
C ALA A 115 17.42 -3.55 10.40
N ASP A 116 16.64 -3.68 11.47
CA ASP A 116 17.05 -4.32 12.72
C ASP A 116 16.94 -5.86 12.66
N GLU A 117 16.45 -6.41 11.59
CA GLU A 117 16.41 -7.84 11.32
C GLU A 117 17.71 -8.28 10.62
#